data_96387d90b2c5abf25fc4690273815c7c
#
_entry.id   96387d90b2c5abf25fc4690273815c7c
#
_cell.length_a   1.000
_cell.length_b   1.000
_cell.length_c   1.000
_cell.angle_alpha   90.00
_cell.angle_beta   90.00
_cell.angle_gamma   90.00
#
_symmetry.space_group_name_H-M   'P 1'
#
loop_
_entity.id
_entity.type
_entity.pdbx_description
1 polymer ?
#
loop_
_entity_poly.entity_id
_entity_poly.type
_entity_poly.pdbx_seq_one_letter_code
_entity_poly.pdbx_strand_id
1 'polypeptide(L)'
;AAAPTTEVTTVAPTTTAPTTTASTSSTEKKVSFEDTQRVGREESGYINVPKDWVAYQDKNTGSQFQFSSPDKYNVLSMKAYTKDDIKLKDGEKFGAELLANHVYDHWENNKQVKQIQGVKAKFAGEQAFLMKVVFTDGKYMYEWVFQKGEKVYDVALEGTADTINTLRPFFEQSFGLDPKTPGK
;
A
#
# COMPACT_ATOMS: atom_id res chain seq x y z
N ALA A 1 13.92 27.59 -72.36
CA ALA A 1 14.81 27.15 -71.27
C ALA A 1 14.10 26.11 -70.46
N ALA A 2 14.55 24.86 -70.53
CA ALA A 2 13.99 23.76 -69.72
C ALA A 2 14.71 23.74 -68.34
N ALA A 3 13.89 23.72 -67.28
CA ALA A 3 14.38 23.54 -65.92
C ALA A 3 14.74 22.07 -65.68
N PRO A 4 15.85 21.76 -65.02
CA PRO A 4 16.19 20.36 -64.70
C PRO A 4 15.31 19.80 -63.60
N THR A 5 14.67 18.67 -63.91
CA THR A 5 13.91 17.91 -62.96
C THR A 5 14.89 17.19 -62.02
N THR A 6 14.88 17.53 -60.78
CA THR A 6 15.64 16.82 -59.73
C THR A 6 14.83 15.64 -59.24
N GLU A 7 15.24 14.42 -59.58
CA GLU A 7 14.70 13.21 -58.96
C GLU A 7 15.10 13.15 -57.50
N VAL A 8 14.11 13.15 -56.61
CA VAL A 8 14.31 12.89 -55.19
C VAL A 8 14.29 11.38 -54.96
N THR A 9 15.47 10.81 -54.76
CA THR A 9 15.59 9.41 -54.37
C THR A 9 15.17 9.27 -52.90
N THR A 10 13.99 8.70 -52.66
CA THR A 10 13.50 8.39 -51.32
C THR A 10 14.25 7.16 -50.81
N VAL A 11 15.13 7.36 -49.86
CA VAL A 11 15.77 6.24 -49.13
C VAL A 11 14.81 5.82 -48.04
N ALA A 12 14.31 4.60 -48.12
CA ALA A 12 13.49 4.02 -47.06
C ALA A 12 14.31 3.82 -45.78
N PRO A 13 13.80 4.19 -44.61
CA PRO A 13 14.49 3.90 -43.35
C PRO A 13 14.47 2.42 -43.07
N THR A 14 15.64 1.84 -42.92
CA THR A 14 15.84 0.46 -42.46
C THR A 14 15.40 0.39 -41.00
N THR A 15 14.29 -0.26 -40.74
CA THR A 15 13.82 -0.53 -39.40
C THR A 15 14.72 -1.61 -38.79
N THR A 16 15.64 -1.19 -37.93
CA THR A 16 16.33 -2.10 -37.02
C THR A 16 15.36 -2.55 -35.95
N ALA A 17 14.99 -3.82 -35.97
CA ALA A 17 14.20 -4.43 -34.92
C ALA A 17 14.95 -4.31 -33.57
N PRO A 18 14.28 -3.91 -32.49
CA PRO A 18 14.93 -3.90 -31.19
C PRO A 18 15.21 -5.34 -30.77
N THR A 19 16.45 -5.60 -30.47
CA THR A 19 16.91 -6.84 -29.85
C THR A 19 16.19 -6.97 -28.53
N THR A 20 15.31 -7.96 -28.42
CA THR A 20 14.64 -8.32 -27.18
C THR A 20 15.70 -8.80 -26.21
N THR A 21 16.10 -7.93 -25.31
CA THR A 21 16.88 -8.33 -24.14
C THR A 21 16.00 -9.26 -23.32
N ALA A 22 16.42 -10.53 -23.22
CA ALA A 22 15.74 -11.48 -22.39
C ALA A 22 15.65 -10.93 -20.97
N SER A 23 14.43 -10.59 -20.57
CA SER A 23 14.11 -10.28 -19.19
C SER A 23 14.41 -11.53 -18.39
N THR A 24 15.40 -11.46 -17.52
CA THR A 24 15.63 -12.47 -16.49
C THR A 24 14.36 -12.51 -15.65
N SER A 25 13.53 -13.52 -15.87
CA SER A 25 12.40 -13.79 -15.00
C SER A 25 12.98 -14.13 -13.63
N SER A 26 13.03 -13.14 -12.74
CA SER A 26 13.04 -13.45 -11.32
C SER A 26 11.78 -14.29 -11.10
N THR A 27 11.94 -15.50 -10.66
CA THR A 27 10.83 -16.38 -10.25
C THR A 27 10.19 -15.68 -9.06
N GLU A 28 9.23 -14.81 -9.31
CA GLU A 28 8.37 -14.27 -8.27
C GLU A 28 7.69 -15.45 -7.61
N LYS A 29 8.09 -15.75 -6.39
CA LYS A 29 7.45 -16.77 -5.57
C LYS A 29 6.03 -16.28 -5.33
N LYS A 30 5.10 -16.74 -6.13
CA LYS A 30 3.69 -16.37 -6.06
C LYS A 30 3.16 -16.87 -4.72
N VAL A 31 3.02 -15.95 -3.77
CA VAL A 31 2.43 -16.26 -2.46
C VAL A 31 0.96 -16.63 -2.69
N SER A 32 0.51 -17.76 -2.16
CA SER A 32 -0.89 -18.17 -2.19
C SER A 32 -1.52 -17.93 -0.81
N PHE A 33 -2.86 -17.94 -0.74
CA PHE A 33 -3.56 -17.83 0.57
C PHE A 33 -3.19 -18.96 1.52
N GLU A 34 -2.81 -20.14 0.99
CA GLU A 34 -2.36 -21.29 1.78
C GLU A 34 -1.03 -21.01 2.50
N ASP A 35 -0.21 -20.08 1.98
CA ASP A 35 1.05 -19.65 2.56
C ASP A 35 0.87 -18.51 3.59
N THR A 36 -0.35 -18.16 3.90
CA THR A 36 -0.70 -17.09 4.84
C THR A 36 -1.30 -17.61 6.14
N GLN A 37 -1.21 -16.80 7.17
CA GLN A 37 -1.91 -16.95 8.43
C GLN A 37 -2.82 -15.75 8.67
N ARG A 38 -3.96 -15.98 9.33
CA ARG A 38 -4.86 -14.90 9.70
C ARG A 38 -4.51 -14.36 11.07
N VAL A 39 -4.27 -13.06 11.16
CA VAL A 39 -3.85 -12.37 12.37
C VAL A 39 -4.68 -11.12 12.60
N GLY A 40 -4.75 -10.65 13.82
CA GLY A 40 -5.47 -9.43 14.17
C GLY A 40 -6.05 -9.47 15.56
N ARG A 41 -6.89 -8.50 15.85
CA ARG A 41 -7.67 -8.37 17.09
C ARG A 41 -9.05 -7.80 16.76
N GLU A 42 -10.01 -8.05 17.66
CA GLU A 42 -11.36 -7.52 17.52
C GLU A 42 -11.39 -5.99 17.35
N GLU A 43 -10.52 -5.29 18.07
CA GLU A 43 -10.46 -3.82 18.04
C GLU A 43 -9.93 -3.27 16.70
N SER A 44 -8.99 -3.97 16.08
CA SER A 44 -8.26 -3.49 14.89
C SER A 44 -8.62 -4.19 13.58
N GLY A 45 -9.44 -5.27 13.67
CA GLY A 45 -9.72 -6.13 12.52
C GLY A 45 -8.68 -7.23 12.32
N TYR A 46 -8.90 -8.05 11.30
CA TYR A 46 -8.07 -9.22 10.97
C TYR A 46 -7.63 -9.15 9.52
N ILE A 47 -6.45 -9.71 9.24
CA ILE A 47 -5.84 -9.69 7.92
C ILE A 47 -4.95 -10.92 7.75
N ASN A 48 -4.67 -11.30 6.51
CA ASN A 48 -3.75 -12.41 6.24
C ASN A 48 -2.34 -11.90 5.94
N VAL A 49 -1.37 -12.48 6.64
CA VAL A 49 0.07 -12.23 6.47
C VAL A 49 0.80 -13.53 6.18
N PRO A 50 2.03 -13.52 5.66
CA PRO A 50 2.81 -14.74 5.47
C PRO A 50 2.95 -15.55 6.76
N LYS A 51 2.97 -16.89 6.64
CA LYS A 51 3.04 -17.79 7.80
C LYS A 51 4.29 -17.63 8.67
N ASP A 52 5.39 -17.16 8.10
CA ASP A 52 6.65 -16.94 8.81
C ASP A 52 6.70 -15.60 9.56
N TRP A 53 5.72 -14.73 9.36
CA TRP A 53 5.65 -13.48 10.11
C TRP A 53 5.34 -13.74 11.58
N VAL A 54 5.83 -12.85 12.43
CA VAL A 54 5.78 -12.99 13.88
C VAL A 54 5.15 -11.76 14.54
N ALA A 55 4.70 -11.96 15.78
CA ALA A 55 4.19 -10.85 16.58
C ALA A 55 5.29 -9.79 16.78
N TYR A 56 4.89 -8.55 16.62
CA TYR A 56 5.76 -7.38 16.75
C TYR A 56 5.02 -6.30 17.54
N GLN A 57 5.76 -5.49 18.27
CA GLN A 57 5.17 -4.33 18.93
C GLN A 57 6.20 -3.21 19.06
N ASP A 58 5.89 -2.07 18.48
CA ASP A 58 6.55 -0.80 18.74
C ASP A 58 5.57 0.11 19.50
N LYS A 59 5.86 0.34 20.77
CA LYS A 59 5.01 1.15 21.65
C LYS A 59 4.94 2.63 21.24
N ASN A 60 5.85 3.09 20.41
CA ASN A 60 5.92 4.49 19.98
C ASN A 60 4.93 4.82 18.85
N THR A 61 4.34 3.82 18.19
CA THR A 61 3.45 4.04 17.04
C THR A 61 1.99 4.25 17.41
N GLY A 62 1.58 3.89 18.62
CA GLY A 62 0.18 3.89 19.02
C GLY A 62 -0.71 2.88 18.29
N SER A 63 -0.12 1.94 17.55
CA SER A 63 -0.84 0.89 16.86
C SER A 63 -1.44 -0.10 17.85
N GLN A 64 -2.67 -0.57 17.58
CA GLN A 64 -3.34 -1.56 18.42
C GLN A 64 -2.83 -2.97 18.16
N PHE A 65 -2.37 -3.22 16.93
CA PHE A 65 -1.89 -4.52 16.49
C PHE A 65 -0.74 -4.37 15.51
N GLN A 66 0.31 -5.18 15.68
CA GLN A 66 1.44 -5.23 14.74
C GLN A 66 1.93 -6.66 14.56
N PHE A 67 2.40 -6.94 13.35
CA PHE A 67 3.10 -8.16 12.95
C PHE A 67 4.25 -7.80 12.02
N SER A 68 5.31 -8.59 12.00
CA SER A 68 6.48 -8.31 11.17
C SER A 68 7.06 -9.57 10.53
N SER A 69 7.81 -9.36 9.45
CA SER A 69 8.73 -10.38 8.95
C SER A 69 9.74 -10.79 10.06
N PRO A 70 10.36 -11.99 9.97
CA PRO A 70 11.29 -12.46 11.00
C PRO A 70 12.46 -11.51 11.29
N ASP A 71 12.93 -10.79 10.26
CA ASP A 71 13.99 -9.77 10.36
C ASP A 71 13.52 -8.41 10.90
N LYS A 72 12.20 -8.28 11.16
CA LYS A 72 11.53 -7.05 11.62
C LYS A 72 11.63 -5.86 10.67
N TYR A 73 12.03 -6.08 9.44
CA TYR A 73 12.15 -5.00 8.45
C TYR A 73 10.80 -4.65 7.82
N ASN A 74 9.97 -5.65 7.52
CA ASN A 74 8.63 -5.44 6.98
C ASN A 74 7.62 -5.54 8.13
N VAL A 75 6.82 -4.50 8.32
CA VAL A 75 5.93 -4.36 9.47
C VAL A 75 4.53 -4.02 9.02
N LEU A 76 3.56 -4.82 9.47
CA LEU A 76 2.14 -4.52 9.44
C LEU A 76 1.76 -3.80 10.74
N SER A 77 1.04 -2.70 10.62
CA SER A 77 0.44 -1.98 11.75
C SER A 77 -1.04 -1.74 11.49
N MET A 78 -1.89 -2.02 12.46
CA MET A 78 -3.34 -1.80 12.35
C MET A 78 -3.87 -1.03 13.55
N LYS A 79 -4.77 -0.10 13.27
CA LYS A 79 -5.48 0.69 14.25
C LYS A 79 -6.88 1.00 13.76
N ALA A 80 -7.83 1.06 14.68
CA ALA A 80 -9.17 1.56 14.39
C ALA A 80 -9.50 2.75 15.29
N TYR A 81 -10.26 3.67 14.73
CA TYR A 81 -10.73 4.87 15.43
C TYR A 81 -12.24 4.87 15.49
N THR A 82 -12.77 5.22 16.66
CA THR A 82 -14.18 5.60 16.84
C THR A 82 -14.30 7.12 16.81
N LYS A 83 -15.51 7.61 16.69
CA LYS A 83 -15.78 9.05 16.76
C LYS A 83 -15.28 9.68 18.06
N ASP A 84 -15.35 8.93 19.17
CA ASP A 84 -14.94 9.39 20.50
C ASP A 84 -13.42 9.50 20.65
N ASP A 85 -12.65 8.81 19.81
CA ASP A 85 -11.19 8.87 19.79
C ASP A 85 -10.66 10.17 19.15
N ILE A 86 -11.51 10.90 18.44
CA ILE A 86 -11.12 12.07 17.65
C ILE A 86 -11.83 13.32 18.17
N LYS A 87 -11.06 14.33 18.51
CA LYS A 87 -11.60 15.64 18.85
C LYS A 87 -11.91 16.40 17.54
N LEU A 88 -13.18 16.39 17.17
CA LEU A 88 -13.65 17.11 15.97
C LEU A 88 -13.65 18.63 16.21
N LYS A 89 -13.22 19.38 15.22
CA LYS A 89 -13.38 20.83 15.15
C LYS A 89 -14.76 21.17 14.56
N ASP A 90 -15.18 22.43 14.71
CA ASP A 90 -16.44 22.90 14.15
C ASP A 90 -16.48 22.67 12.63
N GLY A 91 -17.57 22.03 12.16
CA GLY A 91 -17.77 21.70 10.75
C GLY A 91 -17.09 20.42 10.28
N GLU A 92 -16.22 19.80 11.08
CA GLU A 92 -15.62 18.52 10.74
C GLU A 92 -16.61 17.37 10.95
N LYS A 93 -16.53 16.38 10.04
CA LYS A 93 -17.27 15.13 10.14
C LYS A 93 -16.30 13.98 10.32
N PHE A 94 -16.58 13.12 11.30
CA PHE A 94 -15.83 11.89 11.47
C PHE A 94 -16.01 10.98 10.25
N GLY A 95 -14.90 10.44 9.74
CA GLY A 95 -14.91 9.53 8.59
C GLY A 95 -13.50 9.30 8.04
N ALA A 96 -13.42 8.44 7.04
CA ALA A 96 -12.14 8.09 6.42
C ALA A 96 -11.40 9.29 5.81
N GLU A 97 -12.11 10.22 5.18
CA GLU A 97 -11.50 11.39 4.55
C GLU A 97 -10.80 12.28 5.57
N LEU A 98 -11.45 12.56 6.70
CA LEU A 98 -10.86 13.37 7.78
C LEU A 98 -9.57 12.72 8.31
N LEU A 99 -9.64 11.42 8.60
CA LEU A 99 -8.47 10.71 9.14
C LEU A 99 -7.37 10.54 8.09
N ALA A 100 -7.73 10.31 6.82
CA ALA A 100 -6.77 10.27 5.73
C ALA A 100 -6.02 11.59 5.57
N ASN A 101 -6.70 12.72 5.70
CA ASN A 101 -6.07 14.03 5.67
C ASN A 101 -5.11 14.23 6.85
N HIS A 102 -5.49 13.80 8.06
CA HIS A 102 -4.60 13.85 9.22
C HIS A 102 -3.34 12.97 9.03
N VAL A 103 -3.49 11.78 8.48
CA VAL A 103 -2.37 10.87 8.17
C VAL A 103 -1.48 11.48 7.10
N TYR A 104 -2.05 12.03 6.04
CA TYR A 104 -1.29 12.68 4.98
C TYR A 104 -0.47 13.85 5.53
N ASP A 105 -1.08 14.74 6.31
CA ASP A 105 -0.41 15.90 6.90
C ASP A 105 0.71 15.47 7.86
N HIS A 106 0.48 14.40 8.63
CA HIS A 106 1.50 13.84 9.52
C HIS A 106 2.75 13.41 8.74
N TRP A 107 2.58 12.68 7.65
CA TRP A 107 3.71 12.21 6.84
C TRP A 107 4.32 13.31 5.98
N GLU A 108 3.53 14.20 5.40
CA GLU A 108 4.05 15.33 4.62
C GLU A 108 4.98 16.23 5.43
N ASN A 109 4.68 16.41 6.70
CA ASN A 109 5.48 17.22 7.62
C ASN A 109 6.60 16.45 8.33
N ASN A 110 6.77 15.16 8.05
CA ASN A 110 7.78 14.33 8.67
C ASN A 110 9.10 14.41 7.88
N LYS A 111 10.18 14.81 8.59
CA LYS A 111 11.51 14.98 7.97
C LYS A 111 12.13 13.69 7.43
N GLN A 112 11.64 12.53 7.87
CA GLN A 112 12.10 11.21 7.39
C GLN A 112 11.39 10.79 6.09
N VAL A 113 10.39 11.53 5.65
CA VAL A 113 9.67 11.27 4.41
C VAL A 113 10.35 12.00 3.25
N LYS A 114 10.75 11.25 2.24
CA LYS A 114 11.29 11.75 0.98
C LYS A 114 10.19 12.11 -0.01
N GLN A 115 9.16 11.28 -0.09
CA GLN A 115 8.05 11.43 -1.02
C GLN A 115 6.77 10.87 -0.43
N ILE A 116 5.66 11.55 -0.69
CA ILE A 116 4.32 11.09 -0.34
C ILE A 116 3.36 11.33 -1.50
N GLN A 117 2.44 10.39 -1.70
CA GLN A 117 1.34 10.51 -2.63
C GLN A 117 0.08 9.93 -2.01
N GLY A 118 -1.01 10.71 -2.02
CA GLY A 118 -2.33 10.22 -1.64
C GLY A 118 -3.17 9.89 -2.88
N VAL A 119 -3.79 8.73 -2.90
CA VAL A 119 -4.69 8.30 -3.99
C VAL A 119 -5.94 7.64 -3.42
N LYS A 120 -7.02 7.66 -4.19
CA LYS A 120 -8.22 6.86 -3.89
C LYS A 120 -7.97 5.42 -4.29
N ALA A 121 -8.42 4.49 -3.46
CA ALA A 121 -8.26 3.05 -3.66
C ALA A 121 -9.48 2.29 -3.14
N LYS A 122 -9.42 0.97 -3.26
CA LYS A 122 -10.36 0.07 -2.58
C LYS A 122 -9.58 -0.83 -1.64
N PHE A 123 -10.15 -1.10 -0.48
CA PHE A 123 -9.58 -2.00 0.50
C PHE A 123 -10.69 -2.81 1.15
N ALA A 124 -10.62 -4.14 1.05
CA ALA A 124 -11.65 -5.05 1.57
C ALA A 124 -13.08 -4.68 1.12
N GLY A 125 -13.23 -4.26 -0.13
CA GLY A 125 -14.53 -3.84 -0.70
C GLY A 125 -14.97 -2.42 -0.35
N GLU A 126 -14.26 -1.74 0.54
CA GLU A 126 -14.57 -0.36 0.96
C GLU A 126 -13.79 0.67 0.13
N GLN A 127 -14.36 1.86 0.00
CA GLN A 127 -13.63 3.01 -0.52
C GLN A 127 -12.53 3.39 0.48
N ALA A 128 -11.30 3.51 0.00
CA ALA A 128 -10.15 3.81 0.83
C ALA A 128 -9.34 4.99 0.29
N PHE A 129 -8.59 5.59 1.16
CA PHE A 129 -7.50 6.51 0.82
C PHE A 129 -6.19 5.78 1.07
N LEU A 130 -5.33 5.76 0.07
CA LEU A 130 -4.03 5.12 0.15
C LEU A 130 -2.94 6.19 0.10
N MET A 131 -2.15 6.26 1.18
CA MET A 131 -0.91 7.03 1.22
C MET A 131 0.26 6.12 0.85
N LYS A 132 0.99 6.52 -0.20
CA LYS A 132 2.22 5.86 -0.64
C LYS A 132 3.39 6.73 -0.19
N VAL A 133 4.21 6.21 0.69
CA VAL A 133 5.31 6.93 1.33
C VAL A 133 6.64 6.29 0.99
N VAL A 134 7.62 7.12 0.66
CA VAL A 134 9.03 6.73 0.53
C VAL A 134 9.81 7.49 1.59
N PHE A 135 10.50 6.75 2.45
CA PHE A 135 11.35 7.32 3.49
C PHE A 135 12.75 7.64 2.98
N THR A 136 13.44 8.52 3.67
CA THR A 136 14.82 8.94 3.33
C THR A 136 15.84 7.81 3.41
N ASP A 137 15.57 6.77 4.21
CA ASP A 137 16.39 5.55 4.32
C ASP A 137 16.13 4.53 3.21
N GLY A 138 15.18 4.82 2.30
CA GLY A 138 14.81 3.96 1.18
C GLY A 138 13.69 2.96 1.49
N LYS A 139 13.18 2.92 2.71
CA LYS A 139 12.00 2.11 3.06
C LYS A 139 10.75 2.68 2.42
N TYR A 140 9.81 1.81 2.07
CA TYR A 140 8.49 2.15 1.54
C TYR A 140 7.42 1.89 2.58
N MET A 141 6.30 2.62 2.48
CA MET A 141 5.09 2.33 3.25
C MET A 141 3.85 2.59 2.43
N TYR A 142 2.87 1.69 2.52
CA TYR A 142 1.50 1.91 2.08
C TYR A 142 0.60 1.93 3.29
N GLU A 143 -0.22 2.95 3.38
CA GLU A 143 -1.16 3.14 4.48
C GLU A 143 -2.55 3.41 3.93
N TRP A 144 -3.47 2.50 4.23
CA TRP A 144 -4.87 2.59 3.82
C TRP A 144 -5.73 3.07 4.96
N VAL A 145 -6.55 4.05 4.69
CA VAL A 145 -7.55 4.59 5.62
C VAL A 145 -8.93 4.42 4.99
N PHE A 146 -9.81 3.71 5.66
CA PHE A 146 -11.15 3.41 5.19
C PHE A 146 -12.14 3.27 6.34
N GLN A 147 -13.40 3.53 6.04
CA GLN A 147 -14.49 3.37 7.02
C GLN A 147 -15.22 2.06 6.78
N LYS A 148 -15.47 1.34 7.87
CA LYS A 148 -16.32 0.16 7.88
C LYS A 148 -17.25 0.23 9.11
N GLY A 149 -18.57 0.36 8.85
CA GLY A 149 -19.50 0.67 9.92
C GLY A 149 -19.23 2.03 10.57
N GLU A 150 -19.17 2.06 11.89
CA GLU A 150 -18.93 3.29 12.66
C GLU A 150 -17.46 3.59 12.93
N LYS A 151 -16.56 2.68 12.53
CA LYS A 151 -15.12 2.81 12.74
C LYS A 151 -14.38 3.18 11.47
N VAL A 152 -13.31 3.95 11.64
CA VAL A 152 -12.30 4.16 10.60
C VAL A 152 -11.08 3.32 10.92
N TYR A 153 -10.67 2.51 9.96
CA TYR A 153 -9.51 1.64 10.05
C TYR A 153 -8.32 2.25 9.35
N ASP A 154 -7.16 2.07 9.95
CA ASP A 154 -5.86 2.48 9.45
C ASP A 154 -4.97 1.25 9.42
N VAL A 155 -4.61 0.82 8.22
CA VAL A 155 -3.78 -0.36 7.96
C VAL A 155 -2.53 0.10 7.22
N ALA A 156 -1.37 -0.08 7.83
CA ALA A 156 -0.09 0.30 7.26
C ALA A 156 0.81 -0.91 7.04
N LEU A 157 1.47 -0.95 5.91
CA LEU A 157 2.49 -1.92 5.58
C LEU A 157 3.75 -1.17 5.18
N GLU A 158 4.80 -1.27 5.97
CA GLU A 158 6.11 -0.71 5.68
C GLU A 158 7.14 -1.80 5.41
N GLY A 159 8.13 -1.50 4.59
CA GLY A 159 9.21 -2.41 4.26
C GLY A 159 9.78 -2.21 2.88
N THR A 160 10.18 -3.31 2.23
CA THR A 160 10.66 -3.29 0.85
C THR A 160 9.51 -3.10 -0.15
N ALA A 161 9.80 -2.47 -1.28
CA ALA A 161 8.82 -2.34 -2.37
C ALA A 161 8.31 -3.71 -2.84
N ASP A 162 9.18 -4.71 -2.93
CA ASP A 162 8.81 -6.06 -3.36
C ASP A 162 7.83 -6.72 -2.40
N THR A 163 8.06 -6.61 -1.09
CA THR A 163 7.15 -7.15 -0.08
C THR A 163 5.79 -6.48 -0.14
N ILE A 164 5.76 -5.15 -0.24
CA ILE A 164 4.51 -4.39 -0.33
C ILE A 164 3.73 -4.80 -1.59
N ASN A 165 4.37 -4.86 -2.75
CA ASN A 165 3.73 -5.26 -4.00
C ASN A 165 3.19 -6.69 -3.95
N THR A 166 3.93 -7.61 -3.33
CA THR A 166 3.54 -9.01 -3.17
C THR A 166 2.33 -9.16 -2.25
N LEU A 167 2.31 -8.46 -1.11
CA LEU A 167 1.29 -8.61 -0.08
C LEU A 167 0.05 -7.76 -0.30
N ARG A 168 0.15 -6.68 -1.05
CA ARG A 168 -0.96 -5.76 -1.31
C ARG A 168 -2.26 -6.46 -1.73
N PRO A 169 -2.28 -7.37 -2.73
CA PRO A 169 -3.51 -8.05 -3.13
C PRO A 169 -4.13 -8.88 -2.00
N PHE A 170 -3.29 -9.52 -1.17
CA PHE A 170 -3.76 -10.30 -0.02
C PHE A 170 -4.38 -9.42 1.05
N PHE A 171 -3.76 -8.28 1.33
CA PHE A 171 -4.27 -7.32 2.29
C PHE A 171 -5.62 -6.75 1.85
N GLU A 172 -5.69 -6.29 0.59
CA GLU A 172 -6.91 -5.71 0.02
C GLU A 172 -8.09 -6.69 -0.01
N GLN A 173 -7.83 -7.99 -0.07
CA GLN A 173 -8.86 -9.03 -0.15
C GLN A 173 -9.16 -9.68 1.20
N SER A 174 -8.20 -9.75 2.10
CA SER A 174 -8.31 -10.55 3.32
C SER A 174 -8.76 -9.78 4.54
N PHE A 175 -8.59 -8.45 4.56
CA PHE A 175 -9.03 -7.67 5.71
C PHE A 175 -10.53 -7.88 5.98
N GLY A 176 -10.88 -8.03 7.25
CA GLY A 176 -12.25 -8.18 7.69
C GLY A 176 -12.36 -8.21 9.21
N LEU A 177 -13.57 -8.40 9.70
CA LEU A 177 -13.87 -8.40 11.13
C LEU A 177 -14.06 -9.80 11.71
N ASP A 178 -14.15 -10.80 10.85
CA ASP A 178 -14.22 -12.21 11.27
C ASP A 178 -12.81 -12.77 11.49
N PRO A 179 -12.51 -13.35 12.66
CA PRO A 179 -11.18 -13.87 12.96
C PRO A 179 -10.81 -15.13 12.16
N LYS A 180 -11.76 -15.75 11.48
CA LYS A 180 -11.53 -17.03 10.77
C LYS A 180 -11.65 -16.91 9.25
N THR A 181 -12.52 -16.04 8.76
CA THR A 181 -12.88 -15.96 7.34
C THR A 181 -12.29 -14.73 6.70
N PRO A 182 -11.31 -14.87 5.75
CA PRO A 182 -10.77 -13.75 5.03
C PRO A 182 -11.84 -12.93 4.31
N GLY A 183 -11.76 -11.60 4.43
CA GLY A 183 -12.66 -10.66 3.77
C GLY A 183 -14.07 -10.53 4.39
N LYS A 184 -14.29 -11.13 5.57
CA LYS A 184 -15.58 -11.06 6.30
C LYS A 184 -15.47 -10.26 7.60
#